data_a98dcdfc4412484fc306263bdcfc0bf3
#
_entry.id   a98dcdfc4412484fc306263bdcfc0bf3
#
_cell.length_a   1.000
_cell.length_b   1.000
_cell.length_c   1.000
_cell.angle_alpha   90.00
_cell.angle_beta   90.00
_cell.angle_gamma   90.00
#
_symmetry.space_group_name_H-M   'P 1'
#
loop_
_entity.id
_entity.type
_entity.pdbx_description
1 polymer ?
#
loop_
_entity_poly.entity_id
_entity_poly.type
_entity_poly.pdbx_seq_one_letter_code
_entity_poly.pdbx_strand_id
1 'polypeptide(L)'
;MAILGLTLAAIMVLLFGPSTHPGAAMAAPVYPIVAFNDFYRDSKPTGYLLGGSAGGRWLKPEAAAGLIPGGENYRLYTLTGEVGNSVGSKPAKGEEACADTLYVTLAPFPAGRGSLVAVAGPWNAMPRRLKIASPEAQVYREAAAEILRSQGIDNPKVNLTQVIQVDLDGDGVEEVLVSATNYAKPESGAGLTPDARAGDYSLVFLRQVVQGKVVTRIITGEYYPKAKKFNAPAEHRIIGVLDLNGDGIMEIVLSGRYYEGEWVDAYRVDGAKIIKLFNMGCGA
;
A
#
# COMPACT_ATOMS: atom_id res chain seq x y z
N MET A 1 95.69 13.60 -28.51
CA MET A 1 94.69 13.94 -27.52
C MET A 1 93.30 13.64 -28.13
N ALA A 2 92.72 12.54 -27.76
CA ALA A 2 91.38 12.10 -28.27
C ALA A 2 90.34 12.30 -27.15
N ILE A 3 89.34 13.10 -27.41
CA ILE A 3 88.19 13.32 -26.49
C ILE A 3 87.13 12.34 -26.86
N LEU A 4 86.82 11.42 -25.94
CA LEU A 4 85.74 10.46 -26.04
C LEU A 4 84.43 11.10 -25.60
N GLY A 5 83.47 11.26 -26.50
CA GLY A 5 82.15 11.74 -26.18
C GLY A 5 81.20 10.57 -25.78
N LEU A 6 80.68 10.61 -24.56
CA LEU A 6 79.73 9.65 -24.02
C LEU A 6 78.31 10.10 -24.31
N THR A 7 77.56 9.41 -25.16
CA THR A 7 76.13 9.66 -25.40
C THR A 7 75.28 8.85 -24.43
N LEU A 8 74.55 9.53 -23.56
CA LEU A 8 73.57 8.95 -22.63
C LEU A 8 72.24 8.72 -23.36
N ALA A 9 71.86 7.49 -23.56
CA ALA A 9 70.53 7.16 -24.09
C ALA A 9 69.53 7.08 -22.91
N ALA A 10 68.54 7.97 -22.87
CA ALA A 10 67.45 7.96 -21.92
C ALA A 10 66.35 6.95 -22.37
N ILE A 11 66.19 5.88 -21.60
CA ILE A 11 65.10 4.90 -21.80
C ILE A 11 63.84 5.44 -21.10
N MET A 12 62.86 5.88 -21.86
CA MET A 12 61.55 6.30 -21.36
C MET A 12 60.68 5.05 -21.16
N VAL A 13 60.50 4.60 -19.91
CA VAL A 13 59.61 3.49 -19.53
C VAL A 13 58.20 4.07 -19.43
N LEU A 14 57.33 3.79 -20.41
CA LEU A 14 55.91 4.07 -20.35
C LEU A 14 55.22 3.06 -19.41
N LEU A 15 54.94 3.49 -18.20
CA LEU A 15 54.12 2.75 -17.25
C LEU A 15 52.64 2.83 -17.68
N PHE A 16 52.12 1.82 -18.37
CA PHE A 16 50.70 1.63 -18.55
C PHE A 16 50.11 1.18 -17.21
N GLY A 17 49.57 2.11 -16.41
CA GLY A 17 48.74 1.76 -15.27
C GLY A 17 47.43 1.07 -15.73
N PRO A 18 46.90 0.10 -14.98
CA PRO A 18 45.61 -0.52 -15.31
C PRO A 18 44.51 0.58 -15.24
N SER A 19 43.87 0.87 -16.35
CA SER A 19 42.68 1.71 -16.41
C SER A 19 41.54 0.95 -15.75
N THR A 20 41.29 1.24 -14.47
CA THR A 20 40.05 0.83 -13.79
C THR A 20 38.91 1.60 -14.40
N HIS A 21 38.21 1.00 -15.34
CA HIS A 21 36.91 1.49 -15.78
C HIS A 21 36.00 1.43 -14.54
N PRO A 22 35.38 2.55 -14.10
CA PRO A 22 34.35 2.48 -13.09
C PRO A 22 33.24 1.58 -13.66
N GLY A 23 33.08 0.38 -13.10
CA GLY A 23 31.99 -0.50 -13.45
C GLY A 23 30.69 0.30 -13.30
N ALA A 24 29.87 0.36 -14.34
CA ALA A 24 28.55 0.99 -14.28
C ALA A 24 27.84 0.40 -13.06
N ALA A 25 27.54 1.22 -12.07
CA ALA A 25 26.78 0.82 -10.90
C ALA A 25 25.45 0.26 -11.43
N MET A 26 25.22 -1.04 -11.27
CA MET A 26 23.93 -1.64 -11.66
C MET A 26 22.83 -0.90 -10.91
N ALA A 27 21.84 -0.40 -11.63
CA ALA A 27 20.68 0.22 -11.03
C ALA A 27 20.03 -0.80 -10.08
N ALA A 28 19.67 -0.33 -8.88
CA ALA A 28 19.00 -1.20 -7.92
C ALA A 28 17.71 -1.78 -8.54
N PRO A 29 17.43 -3.09 -8.34
CA PRO A 29 16.22 -3.69 -8.87
C PRO A 29 14.98 -2.97 -8.33
N VAL A 30 13.96 -2.85 -9.18
CA VAL A 30 12.67 -2.28 -8.81
C VAL A 30 11.75 -3.42 -8.41
N TYR A 31 11.06 -3.25 -7.28
CA TYR A 31 10.11 -4.19 -6.73
C TYR A 31 8.71 -3.56 -6.76
N PRO A 32 7.92 -3.82 -7.80
CA PRO A 32 6.57 -3.25 -7.92
C PRO A 32 5.58 -3.84 -6.92
N ILE A 33 4.58 -3.02 -6.60
CA ILE A 33 3.48 -3.32 -5.69
C ILE A 33 2.18 -3.08 -6.42
N VAL A 34 1.33 -4.11 -6.48
CA VAL A 34 0.04 -4.08 -7.19
C VAL A 34 -1.06 -4.46 -6.21
N ALA A 35 -2.18 -3.75 -6.27
CA ALA A 35 -3.35 -4.06 -5.44
C ALA A 35 -4.58 -4.34 -6.29
N PHE A 36 -5.39 -5.28 -5.81
CA PHE A 36 -6.63 -5.72 -6.44
C PHE A 36 -7.78 -5.45 -5.47
N ASN A 37 -8.81 -4.80 -5.97
CA ASN A 37 -10.02 -4.55 -5.24
C ASN A 37 -11.11 -5.53 -5.70
N ASP A 38 -11.99 -5.97 -4.80
CA ASP A 38 -13.04 -6.97 -5.07
C ASP A 38 -14.40 -6.35 -5.43
N PHE A 39 -14.48 -5.04 -5.61
CA PHE A 39 -15.74 -4.34 -5.79
C PHE A 39 -16.41 -4.63 -7.12
N TYR A 40 -15.65 -4.62 -8.18
CA TYR A 40 -16.13 -5.05 -9.47
C TYR A 40 -15.80 -6.54 -9.60
N ARG A 41 -16.78 -7.38 -9.34
CA ARG A 41 -16.68 -8.86 -9.38
C ARG A 41 -16.29 -9.43 -10.75
N ASP A 42 -16.04 -8.58 -11.72
CA ASP A 42 -15.36 -8.97 -12.93
C ASP A 42 -13.93 -9.32 -12.57
N SER A 43 -13.71 -10.61 -12.40
CA SER A 43 -12.45 -11.28 -12.08
C SER A 43 -11.34 -11.02 -13.12
N LYS A 44 -11.16 -9.75 -13.49
CA LYS A 44 -10.05 -9.35 -14.35
C LYS A 44 -8.77 -9.46 -13.52
N PRO A 45 -7.77 -10.15 -14.05
CA PRO A 45 -6.48 -10.31 -13.38
C PRO A 45 -5.65 -9.00 -13.43
N THR A 46 -6.32 -7.85 -13.40
CA THR A 46 -5.74 -6.52 -13.59
C THR A 46 -5.89 -5.71 -12.31
N GLY A 47 -4.79 -5.29 -11.74
CA GLY A 47 -4.73 -4.52 -10.51
C GLY A 47 -4.06 -3.16 -10.67
N TYR A 48 -4.24 -2.28 -9.71
CA TYR A 48 -3.64 -0.97 -9.62
C TYR A 48 -2.15 -1.07 -9.30
N LEU A 49 -1.27 -0.50 -10.13
CA LEU A 49 0.13 -0.29 -9.76
C LEU A 49 0.21 0.83 -8.72
N LEU A 50 0.40 0.47 -7.47
CA LEU A 50 0.53 1.47 -6.39
C LEU A 50 1.86 2.21 -6.45
N GLY A 51 2.89 1.57 -6.98
CA GLY A 51 4.24 2.06 -7.03
C GLY A 51 5.24 0.92 -6.88
N GLY A 52 6.37 1.19 -6.25
CA GLY A 52 7.37 0.18 -5.98
C GLY A 52 8.44 0.65 -5.00
N SER A 53 9.41 -0.22 -4.77
CA SER A 53 10.63 0.12 -4.03
C SER A 53 11.88 -0.20 -4.83
N ALA A 54 12.94 0.59 -4.66
CA ALA A 54 14.26 0.34 -5.23
C ALA A 54 15.34 0.84 -4.29
N GLY A 55 16.25 -0.03 -3.85
CA GLY A 55 17.33 0.33 -2.93
C GLY A 55 16.82 0.99 -1.64
N GLY A 56 15.71 0.51 -1.09
CA GLY A 56 15.07 1.04 0.12
C GLY A 56 14.29 2.37 -0.07
N ARG A 57 14.12 2.85 -1.31
CA ARG A 57 13.36 4.08 -1.60
C ARG A 57 12.03 3.74 -2.22
N TRP A 58 11.01 4.51 -1.87
CA TRP A 58 9.70 4.44 -2.49
C TRP A 58 9.70 5.11 -3.87
N LEU A 59 9.14 4.42 -4.86
CA LEU A 59 8.92 4.92 -6.21
C LEU A 59 7.42 5.14 -6.41
N LYS A 60 7.04 6.34 -6.79
CA LYS A 60 5.66 6.65 -7.20
C LYS A 60 5.26 5.83 -8.43
N PRO A 61 3.95 5.61 -8.67
CA PRO A 61 3.46 4.74 -9.74
C PRO A 61 4.08 5.02 -11.11
N GLU A 62 4.16 6.29 -11.51
CA GLU A 62 4.69 6.69 -12.82
C GLU A 62 6.20 6.40 -12.95
N ALA A 63 6.95 6.67 -11.87
CA ALA A 63 8.39 6.38 -11.83
C ALA A 63 8.65 4.87 -11.85
N ALA A 64 7.86 4.09 -11.10
CA ALA A 64 7.94 2.64 -11.09
C ALA A 64 7.59 2.06 -12.47
N ALA A 65 6.48 2.51 -13.08
CA ALA A 65 6.02 2.03 -14.38
C ALA A 65 7.07 2.17 -15.49
N GLY A 66 7.86 3.25 -15.47
CA GLY A 66 8.95 3.49 -16.43
C GLY A 66 10.11 2.49 -16.29
N LEU A 67 10.23 1.81 -15.16
CA LEU A 67 11.33 0.90 -14.84
C LEU A 67 10.92 -0.58 -14.83
N ILE A 68 9.63 -0.89 -14.97
CA ILE A 68 9.08 -2.25 -14.95
C ILE A 68 8.91 -2.74 -16.39
N PRO A 69 9.75 -3.68 -16.87
CA PRO A 69 9.65 -4.21 -18.23
C PRO A 69 8.49 -5.19 -18.42
N GLY A 70 7.96 -5.79 -17.36
CA GLY A 70 7.07 -6.95 -17.34
C GLY A 70 7.84 -8.25 -17.18
N GLY A 71 7.15 -9.28 -16.68
CA GLY A 71 7.76 -10.57 -16.36
C GLY A 71 8.20 -10.71 -14.91
N GLU A 72 7.93 -9.71 -14.06
CA GLU A 72 8.23 -9.77 -12.63
C GLU A 72 7.38 -10.86 -11.95
N ASN A 73 8.02 -11.59 -11.02
CA ASN A 73 7.35 -12.57 -10.19
C ASN A 73 6.76 -11.89 -8.96
N TYR A 74 5.46 -11.98 -8.82
CA TYR A 74 4.71 -11.45 -7.68
C TYR A 74 4.27 -12.56 -6.75
N ARG A 75 4.40 -12.35 -5.45
CA ARG A 75 3.69 -13.11 -4.43
C ARG A 75 2.40 -12.37 -4.08
N LEU A 76 1.32 -13.13 -3.94
CA LEU A 76 -0.04 -12.64 -3.76
C LEU A 76 -0.47 -12.84 -2.32
N TYR A 77 -0.95 -11.79 -1.68
CA TYR A 77 -1.32 -11.79 -0.26
C TYR A 77 -2.75 -11.32 -0.07
N THR A 78 -3.44 -11.99 0.85
CA THR A 78 -4.66 -11.52 1.50
C THR A 78 -4.34 -11.15 2.94
N LEU A 79 -5.33 -10.68 3.71
CA LEU A 79 -5.15 -10.46 5.16
C LEU A 79 -4.81 -11.74 5.93
N THR A 80 -5.07 -12.92 5.39
CA THR A 80 -4.84 -14.20 6.08
C THR A 80 -3.55 -14.89 5.70
N GLY A 81 -2.84 -14.39 4.70
CA GLY A 81 -1.56 -14.95 4.27
C GLY A 81 -1.32 -14.92 2.78
N GLU A 82 -0.21 -15.51 2.37
CA GLU A 82 0.16 -15.72 0.97
C GLU A 82 -0.79 -16.74 0.32
N VAL A 83 -1.26 -16.44 -0.89
CA VAL A 83 -2.25 -17.25 -1.61
C VAL A 83 -1.79 -17.73 -2.97
N GLY A 84 -0.58 -17.39 -3.39
CA GLY A 84 0.02 -17.87 -4.64
C GLY A 84 1.03 -16.91 -5.24
N ASN A 85 1.47 -17.27 -6.44
CA ASN A 85 2.44 -16.51 -7.21
C ASN A 85 1.89 -16.22 -8.62
N SER A 86 2.32 -15.11 -9.22
CA SER A 86 1.92 -14.71 -10.57
C SER A 86 3.04 -13.98 -11.28
N VAL A 87 2.98 -13.95 -12.60
CA VAL A 87 3.87 -13.12 -13.42
C VAL A 87 3.10 -11.88 -13.87
N GLY A 88 3.71 -10.71 -13.74
CA GLY A 88 3.10 -9.44 -14.11
C GLY A 88 3.38 -9.03 -15.55
N SER A 89 2.39 -8.36 -16.18
CA SER A 89 2.61 -7.65 -17.44
C SER A 89 3.42 -6.37 -17.21
N LYS A 90 3.94 -5.80 -18.31
CA LYS A 90 4.37 -4.40 -18.30
C LYS A 90 3.18 -3.51 -17.87
N PRO A 91 3.39 -2.48 -17.04
CA PRO A 91 2.35 -1.54 -16.68
C PRO A 91 1.76 -0.83 -17.89
N ALA A 92 0.43 -0.67 -17.89
CA ALA A 92 -0.31 0.04 -18.92
C ALA A 92 -1.23 1.08 -18.30
N LYS A 93 -1.50 2.16 -19.02
CA LYS A 93 -2.51 3.15 -18.64
C LYS A 93 -3.91 2.60 -18.87
N GLY A 94 -4.86 3.05 -18.06
CA GLY A 94 -6.28 2.83 -18.30
C GLY A 94 -6.80 3.56 -19.55
N GLU A 95 -8.03 3.22 -19.92
CA GLU A 95 -8.78 3.93 -20.95
C GLU A 95 -9.40 5.20 -20.37
N GLU A 96 -10.21 5.93 -21.16
CA GLU A 96 -10.90 7.14 -20.79
C GLU A 96 -11.58 7.01 -19.41
N ALA A 97 -11.82 8.02 -18.68
CA ALA A 97 -12.16 8.08 -17.27
C ALA A 97 -11.07 7.61 -16.30
N CYS A 98 -10.19 6.66 -16.70
CA CYS A 98 -9.07 6.12 -15.90
C CYS A 98 -7.71 6.29 -16.57
N ALA A 99 -7.56 7.26 -17.47
CA ALA A 99 -6.34 7.44 -18.30
C ALA A 99 -5.06 7.72 -17.49
N ASP A 100 -5.20 8.24 -16.27
CA ASP A 100 -4.08 8.48 -15.34
C ASP A 100 -3.82 7.28 -14.41
N THR A 101 -4.65 6.26 -14.46
CA THR A 101 -4.50 5.05 -13.65
C THR A 101 -3.54 4.08 -14.34
N LEU A 102 -2.62 3.52 -13.57
CA LEU A 102 -1.67 2.52 -14.04
C LEU A 102 -2.07 1.13 -13.57
N TYR A 103 -2.09 0.19 -14.49
CA TYR A 103 -2.52 -1.18 -14.26
C TYR A 103 -1.44 -2.20 -14.60
N VAL A 104 -1.44 -3.31 -13.87
CA VAL A 104 -0.65 -4.51 -14.15
C VAL A 104 -1.59 -5.71 -14.20
N THR A 105 -1.48 -6.53 -15.24
CA THR A 105 -2.21 -7.80 -15.35
C THR A 105 -1.33 -8.92 -14.82
N LEU A 106 -1.88 -9.77 -13.93
CA LEU A 106 -1.20 -10.92 -13.35
C LEU A 106 -1.72 -12.24 -13.91
N ALA A 107 -0.80 -13.17 -14.23
CA ALA A 107 -1.14 -14.53 -14.70
C ALA A 107 -0.16 -15.57 -14.10
N PRO A 108 -0.67 -16.73 -13.58
CA PRO A 108 -2.09 -17.03 -13.34
C PRO A 108 -2.68 -16.15 -12.23
N PHE A 109 -3.99 -15.91 -12.27
CA PHE A 109 -4.69 -15.14 -11.24
C PHE A 109 -5.63 -16.05 -10.45
N PRO A 110 -5.59 -16.03 -9.09
CA PRO A 110 -6.42 -16.93 -8.29
C PRO A 110 -7.89 -16.52 -8.36
N ALA A 111 -8.72 -17.38 -8.95
CA ALA A 111 -10.16 -17.14 -9.06
C ALA A 111 -10.85 -17.11 -7.69
N GLY A 112 -11.90 -16.27 -7.55
CA GLY A 112 -12.77 -16.23 -6.37
C GLY A 112 -12.12 -15.68 -5.10
N ARG A 113 -10.97 -15.05 -5.20
CA ARG A 113 -10.32 -14.35 -4.09
C ARG A 113 -10.84 -12.91 -4.03
N GLY A 114 -11.12 -12.45 -2.81
CA GLY A 114 -11.41 -11.05 -2.54
C GLY A 114 -10.22 -10.12 -2.84
N SER A 115 -10.23 -8.93 -2.26
CA SER A 115 -9.10 -8.00 -2.40
C SER A 115 -7.78 -8.64 -2.02
N LEU A 116 -6.73 -8.36 -2.77
CA LEU A 116 -5.38 -8.84 -2.51
C LEU A 116 -4.32 -7.81 -2.89
N VAL A 117 -3.12 -7.99 -2.35
CA VAL A 117 -1.93 -7.20 -2.66
C VAL A 117 -0.85 -8.13 -3.20
N ALA A 118 -0.21 -7.72 -4.28
CA ALA A 118 0.87 -8.45 -4.92
C ALA A 118 2.19 -7.67 -4.77
N VAL A 119 3.23 -8.34 -4.31
CA VAL A 119 4.56 -7.75 -4.07
C VAL A 119 5.61 -8.56 -4.83
N ALA A 120 6.41 -7.90 -5.65
CA ALA A 120 7.45 -8.57 -6.45
C ALA A 120 8.82 -8.62 -5.76
N GLY A 121 8.91 -8.36 -4.45
CA GLY A 121 10.16 -8.40 -3.70
C GLY A 121 10.62 -9.81 -3.33
N PRO A 122 11.93 -10.02 -3.11
CA PRO A 122 12.48 -11.33 -2.72
C PRO A 122 12.25 -11.67 -1.23
N TRP A 123 11.81 -10.72 -0.41
CA TRP A 123 11.58 -10.89 1.03
C TRP A 123 10.20 -11.48 1.32
N ASN A 124 9.97 -11.94 2.54
CA ASN A 124 8.65 -12.30 3.03
C ASN A 124 7.87 -11.01 3.37
N ALA A 125 6.88 -10.65 2.54
CA ALA A 125 6.10 -9.43 2.78
C ALA A 125 5.11 -9.54 3.97
N MET A 126 4.91 -10.74 4.55
CA MET A 126 4.14 -10.92 5.79
C MET A 126 5.04 -11.55 6.88
N PRO A 127 6.07 -10.83 7.39
CA PRO A 127 7.00 -11.38 8.35
C PRO A 127 6.35 -11.71 9.69
N ARG A 128 5.25 -11.05 10.03
CA ARG A 128 4.45 -11.27 11.25
C ARG A 128 3.00 -11.55 10.89
N ARG A 129 2.41 -12.52 11.59
CA ARG A 129 1.05 -12.95 11.32
C ARG A 129 0.04 -11.98 11.91
N LEU A 130 -1.00 -11.69 11.12
CA LEU A 130 -2.15 -10.93 11.58
C LEU A 130 -3.06 -11.81 12.43
N LYS A 131 -3.64 -11.25 13.48
CA LYS A 131 -4.71 -11.86 14.27
C LYS A 131 -5.99 -11.10 14.01
N ILE A 132 -6.95 -11.75 13.36
CA ILE A 132 -8.29 -11.17 13.14
C ILE A 132 -9.08 -11.37 14.42
N ALA A 133 -9.39 -10.28 15.10
CA ALA A 133 -10.17 -10.30 16.34
C ALA A 133 -11.66 -10.09 16.06
N SER A 134 -12.48 -10.39 17.08
CA SER A 134 -13.92 -10.17 16.99
C SER A 134 -14.27 -8.68 16.89
N PRO A 135 -15.15 -8.28 15.95
CA PRO A 135 -15.66 -6.92 15.89
C PRO A 135 -16.61 -6.57 17.06
N GLU A 136 -16.93 -7.53 17.92
CA GLU A 136 -17.79 -7.31 19.11
C GLU A 136 -17.02 -6.76 20.33
N ALA A 137 -15.69 -6.60 20.22
CA ALA A 137 -14.86 -6.13 21.33
C ALA A 137 -15.23 -4.70 21.77
N GLN A 138 -15.77 -4.57 22.98
CA GLN A 138 -16.32 -3.32 23.52
C GLN A 138 -15.28 -2.19 23.55
N VAL A 139 -14.03 -2.48 23.89
CA VAL A 139 -12.96 -1.47 23.98
C VAL A 139 -12.71 -0.75 22.65
N TYR A 140 -12.88 -1.42 21.51
CA TYR A 140 -12.72 -0.80 20.20
C TYR A 140 -13.98 -0.08 19.74
N ARG A 141 -15.17 -0.55 20.14
CA ARG A 141 -16.44 0.17 19.95
C ARG A 141 -16.43 1.51 20.69
N GLU A 142 -15.96 1.54 21.92
CA GLU A 142 -15.83 2.76 22.72
C GLU A 142 -14.85 3.74 22.09
N ALA A 143 -13.67 3.27 21.64
CA ALA A 143 -12.71 4.11 20.95
C ALA A 143 -13.28 4.70 19.63
N ALA A 144 -13.99 3.90 18.85
CA ALA A 144 -14.66 4.37 17.64
C ALA A 144 -15.76 5.39 17.98
N ALA A 145 -16.56 5.13 19.01
CA ALA A 145 -17.60 6.05 19.47
C ALA A 145 -17.05 7.41 19.92
N GLU A 146 -15.90 7.39 20.60
CA GLU A 146 -15.21 8.61 21.03
C GLU A 146 -14.74 9.44 19.85
N ILE A 147 -14.12 8.79 18.83
CA ILE A 147 -13.76 9.46 17.58
C ILE A 147 -15.00 10.07 16.92
N LEU A 148 -16.07 9.29 16.74
CA LEU A 148 -17.29 9.73 16.06
C LEU A 148 -17.96 10.91 16.75
N ARG A 149 -17.99 10.92 18.10
CA ARG A 149 -18.48 12.08 18.87
C ARG A 149 -17.60 13.31 18.67
N SER A 150 -16.28 13.14 18.63
CA SER A 150 -15.37 14.26 18.36
C SER A 150 -15.54 14.86 16.97
N GLN A 151 -16.14 14.08 16.04
CA GLN A 151 -16.48 14.51 14.68
C GLN A 151 -17.93 15.00 14.54
N GLY A 152 -18.64 15.18 15.67
CA GLY A 152 -20.00 15.74 15.71
C GLY A 152 -21.13 14.74 15.52
N ILE A 153 -20.87 13.44 15.61
CA ILE A 153 -21.92 12.41 15.63
C ILE A 153 -22.19 12.04 17.10
N ASP A 154 -23.14 12.71 17.74
CA ASP A 154 -23.35 12.65 19.20
C ASP A 154 -23.73 11.26 19.71
N ASN A 155 -24.61 10.54 18.99
CA ASN A 155 -25.10 9.21 19.37
C ASN A 155 -24.73 8.17 18.30
N PRO A 156 -23.44 7.84 18.12
CA PRO A 156 -23.01 6.99 17.04
C PRO A 156 -23.46 5.54 17.24
N LYS A 157 -24.07 4.95 16.20
CA LYS A 157 -24.31 3.52 16.11
C LYS A 157 -23.03 2.87 15.56
N VAL A 158 -22.14 2.46 16.45
CA VAL A 158 -20.85 1.90 16.05
C VAL A 158 -21.02 0.50 15.48
N ASN A 159 -20.56 0.33 14.24
CA ASN A 159 -20.44 -0.96 13.57
C ASN A 159 -18.99 -1.18 13.16
N LEU A 160 -18.27 -1.99 13.92
CA LEU A 160 -16.91 -2.41 13.58
C LEU A 160 -16.98 -3.46 12.47
N THR A 161 -16.19 -3.30 11.43
CA THR A 161 -16.14 -4.23 10.30
C THR A 161 -14.87 -5.08 10.30
N GLN A 162 -13.76 -4.53 10.82
CA GLN A 162 -12.51 -5.25 10.96
C GLN A 162 -11.80 -4.83 12.24
N VAL A 163 -11.21 -5.82 12.94
CA VAL A 163 -10.27 -5.62 14.06
C VAL A 163 -9.08 -6.54 13.81
N ILE A 164 -7.91 -5.96 13.60
CA ILE A 164 -6.69 -6.67 13.23
C ILE A 164 -5.59 -6.30 14.22
N GLN A 165 -5.03 -7.33 14.88
CA GLN A 165 -3.88 -7.18 15.77
C GLN A 165 -2.63 -7.63 15.03
N VAL A 166 -1.57 -6.85 15.10
CA VAL A 166 -0.30 -7.10 14.43
C VAL A 166 0.79 -6.23 15.02
N ASP A 167 1.98 -6.79 15.16
CA ASP A 167 3.21 -6.05 15.46
C ASP A 167 3.72 -5.43 14.15
N LEU A 168 3.46 -4.13 13.92
CA LEU A 168 3.75 -3.44 12.66
C LEU A 168 5.25 -3.19 12.46
N ASP A 169 5.99 -2.89 13.52
CA ASP A 169 7.40 -2.46 13.44
C ASP A 169 8.41 -3.48 13.97
N GLY A 170 7.93 -4.59 14.55
CA GLY A 170 8.78 -5.67 15.03
C GLY A 170 9.33 -5.45 16.45
N ASP A 171 8.73 -4.57 17.22
CA ASP A 171 9.15 -4.29 18.61
C ASP A 171 8.61 -5.30 19.62
N GLY A 172 7.74 -6.21 19.20
CA GLY A 172 7.11 -7.24 20.03
C GLY A 172 5.82 -6.79 20.69
N VAL A 173 5.34 -5.56 20.45
CA VAL A 173 4.06 -5.05 20.94
C VAL A 173 3.08 -4.98 19.77
N GLU A 174 1.91 -5.60 19.92
CA GLU A 174 0.92 -5.58 18.86
C GLU A 174 0.15 -4.27 18.83
N GLU A 175 0.09 -3.65 17.66
CA GLU A 175 -0.86 -2.61 17.32
C GLU A 175 -2.21 -3.21 16.95
N VAL A 176 -3.25 -2.36 17.01
CA VAL A 176 -4.59 -2.74 16.59
C VAL A 176 -5.12 -1.79 15.56
N LEU A 177 -5.40 -2.33 14.37
CA LEU A 177 -6.06 -1.64 13.27
C LEU A 177 -7.56 -1.95 13.34
N VAL A 178 -8.38 -0.91 13.25
CA VAL A 178 -9.83 -1.03 13.33
C VAL A 178 -10.48 -0.30 12.18
N SER A 179 -11.39 -1.00 11.47
CA SER A 179 -12.31 -0.38 10.51
C SER A 179 -13.73 -0.37 11.07
N ALA A 180 -14.43 0.72 10.86
CA ALA A 180 -15.82 0.88 11.24
C ALA A 180 -16.60 1.66 10.18
N THR A 181 -17.79 1.20 9.81
CA THR A 181 -18.68 1.90 8.91
C THR A 181 -20.13 1.51 9.16
N ASN A 182 -21.03 2.47 9.02
CA ASN A 182 -22.47 2.21 9.11
C ASN A 182 -23.21 2.40 7.77
N TYR A 183 -22.47 2.50 6.66
CA TYR A 183 -23.10 2.51 5.36
C TYR A 183 -23.93 1.25 5.17
N ALA A 184 -25.23 1.42 4.94
CA ALA A 184 -26.10 0.32 4.61
C ALA A 184 -25.60 -0.31 3.30
N LYS A 185 -25.34 -1.62 3.33
CA LYS A 185 -25.14 -2.36 2.09
C LYS A 185 -26.45 -2.26 1.30
N PRO A 186 -26.44 -1.79 0.06
CA PRO A 186 -27.64 -1.77 -0.75
C PRO A 186 -28.18 -3.19 -0.85
N GLU A 187 -29.44 -3.41 -0.53
CA GLU A 187 -30.10 -4.72 -0.61
C GLU A 187 -30.06 -5.30 -2.04
N SER A 188 -29.86 -4.45 -3.04
CA SER A 188 -29.83 -4.79 -4.47
C SER A 188 -28.44 -5.09 -5.03
N GLY A 189 -27.37 -5.05 -4.22
CA GLY A 189 -26.00 -5.15 -4.73
C GLY A 189 -25.52 -3.94 -5.54
N ALA A 190 -26.34 -2.87 -5.64
CA ALA A 190 -25.93 -1.59 -6.19
C ALA A 190 -24.88 -0.93 -5.31
N GLY A 191 -23.99 -0.12 -5.89
CA GLY A 191 -22.93 0.58 -5.19
C GLY A 191 -23.42 1.52 -4.08
N LEU A 192 -22.51 2.27 -3.47
CA LEU A 192 -22.83 3.32 -2.51
C LEU A 192 -23.70 4.39 -3.17
N THR A 193 -24.53 5.07 -2.38
CA THR A 193 -25.37 6.18 -2.88
C THR A 193 -24.55 7.46 -2.97
N PRO A 194 -24.91 8.40 -3.89
CA PRO A 194 -24.23 9.68 -3.96
C PRO A 194 -24.50 10.59 -2.74
N ASP A 195 -25.55 10.28 -1.96
CA ASP A 195 -25.97 11.06 -0.82
C ASP A 195 -25.54 10.43 0.51
N ALA A 196 -25.04 11.27 1.42
CA ALA A 196 -24.77 10.89 2.79
C ALA A 196 -25.97 11.21 3.70
N ARG A 197 -26.31 10.31 4.60
CA ARG A 197 -27.34 10.50 5.63
C ARG A 197 -26.72 11.07 6.90
N ALA A 198 -27.50 11.71 7.72
CA ALA A 198 -27.06 12.14 9.04
C ALA A 198 -26.65 10.90 9.88
N GLY A 199 -25.45 10.95 10.45
CA GLY A 199 -24.87 9.86 11.22
C GLY A 199 -24.08 8.85 10.39
N ASP A 200 -24.01 8.99 9.05
CA ASP A 200 -23.16 8.13 8.21
C ASP A 200 -21.68 8.40 8.48
N TYR A 201 -20.89 7.34 8.42
CA TYR A 201 -19.43 7.42 8.58
C TYR A 201 -18.72 6.22 7.98
N SER A 202 -17.46 6.41 7.65
CA SER A 202 -16.46 5.35 7.42
C SER A 202 -15.16 5.78 8.09
N LEU A 203 -14.55 4.88 8.86
CA LEU A 203 -13.41 5.19 9.72
C LEU A 203 -12.43 4.03 9.75
N VAL A 204 -11.15 4.34 9.56
CA VAL A 204 -10.04 3.41 9.88
C VAL A 204 -9.10 4.10 10.85
N PHE A 205 -8.80 3.44 11.96
CA PHE A 205 -7.90 3.97 12.97
C PHE A 205 -6.93 2.92 13.52
N LEU A 206 -5.84 3.40 14.06
CA LEU A 206 -4.78 2.65 14.71
C LEU A 206 -4.83 2.90 16.21
N ARG A 207 -4.65 1.84 17.02
CA ARG A 207 -4.33 1.92 18.43
C ARG A 207 -2.96 1.30 18.67
N GLN A 208 -2.08 2.02 19.31
CA GLN A 208 -0.73 1.58 19.63
C GLN A 208 -0.35 2.00 21.04
N VAL A 209 0.63 1.31 21.63
CA VAL A 209 1.21 1.67 22.91
C VAL A 209 2.41 2.58 22.66
N VAL A 210 2.35 3.81 23.16
CA VAL A 210 3.45 4.77 23.08
C VAL A 210 3.83 5.19 24.48
N GLN A 211 5.06 4.92 24.89
CA GLN A 211 5.54 5.22 26.25
C GLN A 211 4.60 4.69 27.37
N GLY A 212 4.13 3.44 27.19
CA GLY A 212 3.25 2.76 28.15
C GLY A 212 1.79 3.24 28.15
N LYS A 213 1.39 4.12 27.22
CA LYS A 213 0.02 4.62 27.09
C LYS A 213 -0.57 4.22 25.76
N VAL A 214 -1.85 3.83 25.76
CA VAL A 214 -2.59 3.56 24.51
C VAL A 214 -2.92 4.89 23.85
N VAL A 215 -2.48 5.02 22.59
CA VAL A 215 -2.76 6.18 21.72
C VAL A 215 -3.62 5.72 20.56
N THR A 216 -4.69 6.46 20.25
CA THR A 216 -5.55 6.23 19.10
C THR A 216 -5.27 7.28 18.04
N ARG A 217 -5.07 6.85 16.77
CA ARG A 217 -4.82 7.73 15.63
C ARG A 217 -5.70 7.35 14.47
N ILE A 218 -6.34 8.34 13.86
CA ILE A 218 -7.14 8.17 12.66
C ILE A 218 -6.19 8.02 11.46
N ILE A 219 -6.35 6.95 10.68
CA ILE A 219 -5.64 6.75 9.41
C ILE A 219 -6.40 7.48 8.30
N THR A 220 -7.70 7.21 8.20
CA THR A 220 -8.62 7.87 7.29
C THR A 220 -10.04 7.84 7.84
N GLY A 221 -10.89 8.77 7.41
CA GLY A 221 -12.28 8.75 7.84
C GLY A 221 -13.10 9.82 7.17
N GLU A 222 -14.38 9.50 7.01
CA GLU A 222 -15.44 10.40 6.58
C GLU A 222 -16.58 10.39 7.60
N TYR A 223 -17.13 11.56 7.87
CA TYR A 223 -18.09 11.76 8.92
C TYR A 223 -19.18 12.70 8.46
N TYR A 224 -20.43 12.31 8.64
CA TYR A 224 -21.61 13.08 8.22
C TYR A 224 -22.54 13.35 9.40
N PRO A 225 -22.24 14.33 10.27
CA PRO A 225 -23.14 14.73 11.37
C PRO A 225 -24.51 15.16 10.87
N LYS A 226 -24.56 15.69 9.63
CA LYS A 226 -25.78 16.10 8.92
C LYS A 226 -25.82 15.45 7.54
N ALA A 227 -27.02 15.20 7.04
CA ALA A 227 -27.19 14.69 5.67
C ALA A 227 -26.62 15.68 4.64
N LYS A 228 -25.97 15.15 3.61
CA LYS A 228 -25.43 15.91 2.48
C LYS A 228 -25.80 15.21 1.18
N LYS A 229 -26.33 15.99 0.23
CA LYS A 229 -26.61 15.50 -1.12
C LYS A 229 -25.37 15.61 -2.00
N PHE A 230 -25.21 14.66 -2.91
CA PHE A 230 -24.12 14.61 -3.90
C PHE A 230 -22.73 14.79 -3.28
N ASN A 231 -22.51 14.15 -2.12
CA ASN A 231 -21.24 14.24 -1.42
C ASN A 231 -20.37 13.00 -1.60
N ALA A 232 -20.84 12.02 -2.38
CA ALA A 232 -20.12 10.81 -2.73
C ALA A 232 -19.43 10.11 -1.51
N PRO A 233 -20.21 9.72 -0.47
CA PRO A 233 -19.61 9.13 0.72
C PRO A 233 -18.82 7.86 0.37
N ALA A 234 -17.64 7.74 0.96
CA ALA A 234 -16.72 6.64 0.67
C ALA A 234 -16.63 5.63 1.81
N GLU A 235 -16.58 4.35 1.46
CA GLU A 235 -16.28 3.26 2.38
C GLU A 235 -14.79 2.91 2.31
N HIS A 236 -14.17 2.74 3.48
CA HIS A 236 -12.77 2.33 3.60
C HIS A 236 -12.65 0.94 4.23
N ARG A 237 -11.72 0.13 3.75
CA ARG A 237 -11.47 -1.23 4.22
C ARG A 237 -9.98 -1.56 4.20
N ILE A 238 -9.49 -2.26 5.20
CA ILE A 238 -8.12 -2.79 5.21
C ILE A 238 -8.10 -4.03 4.32
N ILE A 239 -7.20 -4.05 3.34
CA ILE A 239 -7.03 -5.16 2.40
C ILE A 239 -5.68 -5.87 2.52
N GLY A 240 -4.70 -5.22 3.17
CA GLY A 240 -3.38 -5.79 3.41
C GLY A 240 -2.65 -5.09 4.55
N VAL A 241 -1.79 -5.84 5.23
CA VAL A 241 -0.78 -5.31 6.15
C VAL A 241 0.50 -6.08 5.86
N LEU A 242 1.45 -5.43 5.18
CA LEU A 242 2.57 -6.09 4.51
C LEU A 242 3.82 -5.21 4.56
N ASP A 243 4.98 -5.83 4.70
CA ASP A 243 6.27 -5.19 4.43
C ASP A 243 6.42 -5.02 2.91
N LEU A 244 6.12 -3.84 2.40
CA LEU A 244 6.07 -3.56 0.97
C LEU A 244 7.43 -3.26 0.34
N ASN A 245 8.47 -3.01 1.14
CA ASN A 245 9.81 -2.63 0.66
C ASN A 245 10.96 -3.49 1.19
N GLY A 246 10.69 -4.43 2.11
CA GLY A 246 11.68 -5.35 2.67
C GLY A 246 12.50 -4.78 3.82
N ASP A 247 12.03 -3.73 4.50
CA ASP A 247 12.73 -3.14 5.63
C ASP A 247 12.28 -3.70 7.01
N GLY A 248 11.33 -4.63 6.99
CA GLY A 248 10.81 -5.28 8.18
C GLY A 248 9.65 -4.53 8.85
N ILE A 249 9.31 -3.34 8.42
CA ILE A 249 8.11 -2.60 8.88
C ILE A 249 6.95 -2.90 7.93
N MET A 250 5.77 -3.17 8.50
CA MET A 250 4.60 -3.53 7.70
C MET A 250 3.73 -2.30 7.42
N GLU A 251 3.48 -2.03 6.15
CA GLU A 251 2.60 -0.97 5.69
C GLU A 251 1.14 -1.45 5.68
N ILE A 252 0.23 -0.49 5.80
CA ILE A 252 -1.22 -0.71 5.82
C ILE A 252 -1.77 -0.35 4.45
N VAL A 253 -2.42 -1.30 3.78
CA VAL A 253 -3.06 -1.09 2.48
C VAL A 253 -4.57 -1.05 2.67
N LEU A 254 -5.17 0.06 2.24
CA LEU A 254 -6.60 0.32 2.34
C LEU A 254 -7.21 0.38 0.95
N SER A 255 -8.36 -0.23 0.76
CA SER A 255 -9.25 0.10 -0.35
C SER A 255 -10.27 1.15 0.08
N GLY A 256 -10.55 2.07 -0.81
CA GLY A 256 -11.64 3.02 -0.72
C GLY A 256 -12.58 2.86 -1.91
N ARG A 257 -13.87 3.12 -1.71
CA ARG A 257 -14.84 3.16 -2.79
C ARG A 257 -15.94 4.18 -2.52
N TYR A 258 -16.47 4.74 -3.56
CA TYR A 258 -17.70 5.51 -3.55
C TYR A 258 -18.62 5.02 -4.70
N TYR A 259 -19.71 5.69 -4.98
CA TYR A 259 -20.72 5.18 -5.91
C TYR A 259 -20.24 5.08 -7.38
N GLU A 260 -19.23 5.83 -7.80
CA GLU A 260 -18.70 5.88 -9.18
C GLU A 260 -17.22 5.51 -9.29
N GLY A 261 -16.56 5.12 -8.21
CA GLY A 261 -15.14 4.83 -8.27
C GLY A 261 -14.58 4.12 -7.05
N GLU A 262 -13.34 3.75 -7.21
CA GLU A 262 -12.57 3.08 -6.17
C GLU A 262 -11.09 3.46 -6.24
N TRP A 263 -10.40 3.30 -5.14
CA TRP A 263 -8.96 3.52 -5.06
C TRP A 263 -8.32 2.61 -4.03
N VAL A 264 -6.99 2.56 -4.05
CA VAL A 264 -6.18 1.91 -3.03
C VAL A 264 -5.15 2.91 -2.52
N ASP A 265 -5.05 3.00 -1.21
CA ASP A 265 -4.04 3.77 -0.48
C ASP A 265 -3.08 2.83 0.23
N ALA A 266 -1.81 3.20 0.32
CA ALA A 266 -0.86 2.57 1.22
C ALA A 266 -0.30 3.58 2.22
N TYR A 267 -0.22 3.17 3.50
CA TYR A 267 0.23 4.00 4.61
C TYR A 267 1.35 3.32 5.38
N ARG A 268 2.31 4.11 5.82
CA ARG A 268 3.34 3.71 6.77
C ARG A 268 3.11 4.40 8.11
N VAL A 269 3.32 3.65 9.17
CA VAL A 269 3.38 4.19 10.54
C VAL A 269 4.86 4.37 10.88
N ASP A 270 5.25 5.60 11.19
CA ASP A 270 6.60 5.96 11.61
C ASP A 270 6.52 6.71 12.95
N GLY A 271 6.66 5.97 14.03
CA GLY A 271 6.44 6.44 15.38
C GLY A 271 5.07 7.10 15.56
N ALA A 272 5.06 8.43 15.71
CA ALA A 272 3.81 9.20 15.87
C ALA A 272 3.13 9.58 14.55
N LYS A 273 3.76 9.36 13.41
CA LYS A 273 3.28 9.83 12.11
C LYS A 273 2.64 8.70 11.31
N ILE A 274 1.54 9.02 10.64
CA ILE A 274 0.94 8.18 9.60
C ILE A 274 1.21 8.88 8.28
N ILE A 275 1.95 8.20 7.39
CA ILE A 275 2.43 8.74 6.13
C ILE A 275 1.74 7.98 5.00
N LYS A 276 0.99 8.70 4.15
CA LYS A 276 0.45 8.12 2.91
C LYS A 276 1.58 7.99 1.90
N LEU A 277 1.90 6.76 1.52
CA LEU A 277 2.95 6.44 0.56
C LEU A 277 2.43 6.50 -0.87
N PHE A 278 1.31 5.85 -1.10
CA PHE A 278 0.71 5.65 -2.42
C PHE A 278 -0.79 5.94 -2.40
N ASN A 279 -1.27 6.35 -3.57
CA ASN A 279 -2.69 6.40 -3.92
C ASN A 279 -2.83 6.08 -5.39
N MET A 280 -3.71 5.16 -5.75
CA MET A 280 -4.07 4.86 -7.13
C MET A 280 -5.53 4.42 -7.18
N GLY A 281 -6.26 4.93 -8.14
CA GLY A 281 -7.67 4.61 -8.28
C GLY A 281 -8.23 5.00 -9.64
N CYS A 282 -9.51 4.69 -9.82
CA CYS A 282 -10.29 5.06 -10.97
C CYS A 282 -11.70 5.46 -10.51
N GLY A 283 -12.22 6.54 -11.07
CA GLY A 283 -13.56 7.04 -10.80
C GLY A 283 -13.89 8.27 -11.64
N ALA A 284 -15.16 8.53 -11.85
CA ALA A 284 -15.66 9.70 -12.57
C ALA A 284 -15.90 10.90 -11.64
#